data_b5705f797ce1c92f8d6ff6cf73384c46
#
_entry.id   b5705f797ce1c92f8d6ff6cf73384c46
#
_cell.length_a   1.000
_cell.length_b   1.000
_cell.length_c   1.000
_cell.angle_alpha   90.00
_cell.angle_beta   90.00
_cell.angle_gamma   90.00
#
_symmetry.space_group_name_H-M   'P 1'
#
loop_
_entity.id
_entity.type
_entity.pdbx_description
1 polymer ?
#
loop_
_entity_poly.entity_id
_entity_poly.type
_entity_poly.pdbx_seq_one_letter_code
_entity_poly.pdbx_strand_id
1 'polypeptide(L)'
;MTRQFLGSELSTTENQPADALFQIIPCGLEATVSYGTGTRKGPEAILKASDQLERNMQGFEPCQQGIFTHSEMDCTQPIEQVMQDLRDLTADISAKGHIPVT
;
A
#
# COMPACT_ATOMS: atom_id res chain seq x y z
N MET A 1 5.77 -13.01 1.17
CA MET A 1 4.42 -12.56 0.84
C MET A 1 4.11 -11.28 1.59
N THR A 2 3.60 -10.28 0.90
CA THR A 2 3.31 -8.99 1.50
C THR A 2 2.02 -9.05 2.33
N ARG A 3 2.08 -8.51 3.54
CA ARG A 3 0.90 -8.34 4.38
C ARG A 3 -0.05 -7.34 3.72
N GLN A 4 -1.34 -7.50 3.91
CA GLN A 4 -2.34 -6.61 3.33
C GLN A 4 -2.82 -5.58 4.35
N PHE A 5 -3.04 -4.35 3.90
CA PHE A 5 -3.65 -3.31 4.73
C PHE A 5 -5.07 -3.74 5.13
N LEU A 6 -5.36 -3.70 6.42
CA LEU A 6 -6.64 -4.11 6.98
C LEU A 6 -7.01 -5.56 6.60
N GLY A 7 -5.99 -6.40 6.37
CA GLY A 7 -6.21 -7.74 5.82
C GLY A 7 -7.06 -8.64 6.68
N SER A 8 -7.07 -8.42 8.01
CA SER A 8 -7.89 -9.20 8.91
C SER A 8 -9.40 -8.87 8.82
N GLU A 9 -9.75 -7.74 8.23
CA GLU A 9 -11.13 -7.24 8.19
C GLU A 9 -11.74 -7.23 6.79
N LEU A 10 -10.92 -7.22 5.74
CA LEU A 10 -11.43 -7.16 4.37
C LEU A 10 -12.01 -8.49 3.91
N SER A 11 -13.15 -8.41 3.21
CA SER A 11 -13.70 -9.58 2.52
C SER A 11 -12.89 -9.88 1.25
N THR A 12 -13.13 -11.06 0.67
CA THR A 12 -12.44 -11.45 -0.56
C THR A 12 -12.78 -10.56 -1.75
N THR A 13 -13.94 -9.90 -1.73
CA THR A 13 -14.34 -8.98 -2.80
C THR A 13 -13.75 -7.59 -2.61
N GLU A 14 -13.41 -7.22 -1.38
CA GLU A 14 -12.88 -5.90 -1.06
C GLU A 14 -11.38 -5.76 -1.31
N ASN A 15 -10.67 -6.85 -1.55
CA ASN A 15 -9.22 -6.81 -1.76
C ASN A 15 -8.80 -7.31 -3.14
N GLN A 16 -9.67 -7.21 -4.14
CA GLN A 16 -9.35 -7.61 -5.50
C GLN A 16 -8.67 -6.49 -6.28
N PRO A 17 -7.57 -6.79 -7.00
CA PRO A 17 -6.81 -5.73 -7.68
C PRO A 17 -7.60 -5.02 -8.79
N ALA A 18 -8.54 -5.71 -9.42
CA ALA A 18 -9.32 -5.11 -10.51
C ALA A 18 -10.40 -4.15 -10.00
N ASP A 19 -10.91 -4.36 -8.79
CA ASP A 19 -12.10 -3.67 -8.30
C ASP A 19 -11.84 -2.72 -7.14
N ALA A 20 -10.77 -2.91 -6.38
CA ALA A 20 -10.48 -2.09 -5.21
C ALA A 20 -10.16 -0.66 -5.61
N LEU A 21 -10.87 0.30 -5.02
CA LEU A 21 -10.66 1.72 -5.31
C LEU A 21 -9.27 2.18 -4.84
N PHE A 22 -8.89 1.79 -3.63
CA PHE A 22 -7.61 2.19 -3.04
C PHE A 22 -6.57 1.10 -3.30
N GLN A 23 -5.41 1.51 -3.81
CA GLN A 23 -4.32 0.60 -4.16
C GLN A 23 -3.08 1.01 -3.37
N ILE A 24 -2.75 0.20 -2.37
CA ILE A 24 -1.62 0.48 -1.47
C ILE A 24 -0.33 -0.03 -2.10
N ILE A 25 0.69 0.83 -2.14
CA ILE A 25 2.00 0.48 -2.68
C ILE A 25 3.03 0.53 -1.54
N PRO A 26 3.43 -0.60 -0.97
CA PRO A 26 4.48 -0.61 0.04
C PRO A 26 5.83 -0.25 -0.62
N CYS A 27 6.44 0.86 -0.17
CA CYS A 27 7.70 1.34 -0.72
C CYS A 27 8.65 1.69 0.43
N GLY A 28 9.53 0.75 0.77
CA GLY A 28 10.47 0.89 1.89
C GLY A 28 11.80 1.47 1.48
N LEU A 29 11.79 2.64 0.82
CA LEU A 29 13.02 3.29 0.38
C LEU A 29 13.71 3.99 1.56
N GLU A 30 15.01 3.72 1.73
CA GLU A 30 15.81 4.25 2.83
C GLU A 30 17.09 4.95 2.35
N ALA A 31 17.16 5.34 1.09
CA ALA A 31 18.39 5.85 0.49
C ALA A 31 18.83 7.22 0.99
N THR A 32 17.90 8.04 1.49
CA THR A 32 18.15 9.46 1.81
C THR A 32 17.74 9.87 3.20
N VAL A 33 17.63 8.94 4.14
CA VAL A 33 17.25 9.27 5.52
C VAL A 33 18.38 10.00 6.24
N SER A 34 18.02 11.02 7.03
CA SER A 34 18.98 11.84 7.77
C SER A 34 19.35 11.25 9.13
N TYR A 35 18.50 10.47 9.74
CA TYR A 35 18.70 9.90 11.07
C TYR A 35 18.45 8.41 11.08
N GLY A 36 19.36 7.67 11.70
CA GLY A 36 19.18 6.28 12.02
C GLY A 36 18.86 5.39 10.81
N THR A 37 18.37 4.22 11.12
CA THR A 37 17.97 3.23 10.12
C THR A 37 16.58 2.71 10.47
N GLY A 38 15.92 2.03 9.54
CA GLY A 38 14.64 1.40 9.81
C GLY A 38 13.47 1.93 9.00
N THR A 39 13.67 2.99 8.22
CA THR A 39 12.62 3.54 7.35
C THR A 39 12.08 2.49 6.39
N ARG A 40 12.95 1.60 5.89
CA ARG A 40 12.55 0.51 4.99
C ARG A 40 11.56 -0.46 5.63
N LYS A 41 11.47 -0.49 6.94
CA LYS A 41 10.53 -1.35 7.69
C LYS A 41 9.19 -0.66 7.94
N GLY A 42 9.07 0.60 7.54
CA GLY A 42 7.85 1.38 7.74
C GLY A 42 6.62 0.77 7.11
N PRO A 43 6.67 0.37 5.83
CA PRO A 43 5.50 -0.22 5.19
C PRO A 43 4.97 -1.44 5.93
N GLU A 44 5.82 -2.37 6.31
CA GLU A 44 5.36 -3.56 7.03
C GLU A 44 4.80 -3.20 8.41
N ALA A 45 5.42 -2.26 9.11
CA ALA A 45 4.93 -1.80 10.41
C ALA A 45 3.53 -1.18 10.29
N ILE A 46 3.31 -0.39 9.25
CA ILE A 46 2.00 0.22 8.99
C ILE A 46 0.97 -0.84 8.65
N LEU A 47 1.31 -1.78 7.78
CA LEU A 47 0.40 -2.86 7.40
C LEU A 47 0.04 -3.73 8.60
N LYS A 48 1.01 -4.03 9.45
CA LYS A 48 0.77 -4.79 10.68
C LYS A 48 -0.14 -4.02 11.64
N ALA A 49 0.11 -2.73 11.82
CA ALA A 49 -0.70 -1.89 12.68
C ALA A 49 -2.13 -1.75 12.18
N SER A 50 -2.34 -1.83 10.86
CA SER A 50 -3.67 -1.71 10.26
C SER A 50 -4.63 -2.81 10.71
N ASP A 51 -4.11 -3.95 11.16
CA ASP A 51 -4.94 -5.05 11.67
C ASP A 51 -5.68 -4.67 12.97
N GLN A 52 -5.29 -3.57 13.61
CA GLN A 52 -5.96 -3.05 14.81
C GLN A 52 -7.09 -2.08 14.48
N LEU A 53 -7.26 -1.73 13.22
CA LEU A 53 -8.33 -0.83 12.80
C LEU A 53 -9.66 -1.57 12.68
N GLU A 54 -10.74 -0.85 12.91
CA GLU A 54 -12.09 -1.38 12.77
C GLU A 54 -12.68 -0.98 11.41
N ARG A 55 -13.56 -1.82 10.90
CA ARG A 55 -14.24 -1.55 9.64
C ARG A 55 -15.20 -0.38 9.75
N ASN A 56 -15.93 -0.30 10.86
CA ASN A 56 -16.99 0.68 11.03
C ASN A 56 -16.45 2.01 11.53
N MET A 57 -16.86 3.09 10.84
CA MET A 57 -16.52 4.45 11.24
C MET A 57 -17.81 5.26 11.31
N GLN A 58 -18.33 5.46 12.52
CA GLN A 58 -19.51 6.28 12.76
C GLN A 58 -20.70 5.91 11.88
N GLY A 59 -20.96 4.61 11.72
CA GLY A 59 -22.12 4.11 10.99
C GLY A 59 -21.89 3.76 9.53
N PHE A 60 -20.68 3.92 9.01
CA PHE A 60 -20.36 3.47 7.66
C PHE A 60 -19.00 2.76 7.63
N GLU A 61 -18.76 2.03 6.55
CA GLU A 61 -17.55 1.23 6.37
C GLU A 61 -16.80 1.69 5.13
N PRO A 62 -15.83 2.63 5.27
CA PRO A 62 -15.08 3.14 4.11
C PRO A 62 -14.38 2.06 3.29
N CYS A 63 -13.94 0.96 3.94
CA CYS A 63 -13.24 -0.12 3.26
C CYS A 63 -14.11 -0.91 2.28
N GLN A 64 -15.42 -0.69 2.26
CA GLN A 64 -16.30 -1.33 1.28
C GLN A 64 -15.97 -0.92 -0.16
N GLN A 65 -15.29 0.21 -0.35
CA GLN A 65 -14.83 0.64 -1.67
C GLN A 65 -13.65 -0.21 -2.18
N GLY A 66 -13.09 -1.02 -1.31
CA GLY A 66 -12.01 -1.94 -1.63
C GLY A 66 -10.63 -1.34 -1.41
N ILE A 67 -9.74 -2.17 -0.86
CA ILE A 67 -8.35 -1.83 -0.62
C ILE A 67 -7.52 -3.01 -1.10
N PHE A 68 -6.67 -2.80 -2.10
CA PHE A 68 -5.74 -3.81 -2.55
C PHE A 68 -4.32 -3.39 -2.20
N THR A 69 -3.54 -4.28 -1.59
CA THR A 69 -2.15 -4.03 -1.25
C THR A 69 -1.26 -4.75 -2.26
N HIS A 70 -0.50 -3.98 -3.03
CA HIS A 70 0.46 -4.52 -3.98
C HIS A 70 1.63 -5.17 -3.25
N SER A 71 2.38 -6.00 -3.96
CA SER A 71 3.64 -6.55 -3.46
C SER A 71 4.59 -5.39 -3.15
N GLU A 72 5.43 -5.59 -2.13
CA GLU A 72 6.41 -4.59 -1.76
C GLU A 72 7.35 -4.29 -2.92
N MET A 73 7.61 -3.00 -3.16
CA MET A 73 8.53 -2.59 -4.22
C MET A 73 9.96 -3.00 -3.90
N ASP A 74 10.68 -3.38 -4.94
CA ASP A 74 12.11 -3.68 -4.83
C ASP A 74 12.89 -2.38 -4.74
N CYS A 75 13.27 -2.00 -3.52
CA CYS A 75 14.03 -0.79 -3.25
C CYS A 75 15.55 -1.04 -3.17
N THR A 76 16.01 -2.23 -3.59
CA THR A 76 17.45 -2.56 -3.65
C THR A 76 18.12 -2.04 -4.91
N GLN A 77 17.34 -1.61 -5.89
CA GLN A 77 17.81 -1.06 -7.15
C GLN A 77 18.32 0.39 -6.96
N PRO A 78 19.04 0.93 -7.96
CA PRO A 78 19.40 2.37 -7.94
C PRO A 78 18.16 3.24 -7.75
N ILE A 79 18.32 4.35 -7.04
CA ILE A 79 17.19 5.21 -6.68
C ILE A 79 16.39 5.69 -7.90
N GLU A 80 17.08 5.96 -9.02
CA GLU A 80 16.41 6.39 -10.25
C GLU A 80 15.45 5.32 -10.77
N GLN A 81 15.84 4.06 -10.66
CA GLN A 81 15.00 2.95 -11.08
C GLN A 81 13.80 2.78 -10.13
N VAL A 82 14.03 2.91 -8.82
CA VAL A 82 12.93 2.83 -7.84
C VAL A 82 11.91 3.93 -8.11
N MET A 83 12.37 5.15 -8.36
CA MET A 83 11.48 6.28 -8.67
C MET A 83 10.71 6.04 -9.96
N GLN A 84 11.37 5.50 -10.99
CA GLN A 84 10.72 5.21 -12.26
C GLN A 84 9.64 4.13 -12.09
N ASP A 85 9.95 3.06 -11.36
CA ASP A 85 9.00 1.98 -11.09
C ASP A 85 7.79 2.49 -10.31
N LEU A 86 8.01 3.32 -9.30
CA LEU A 86 6.93 3.91 -8.51
C LEU A 86 6.05 4.81 -9.37
N ARG A 87 6.66 5.64 -10.21
CA ARG A 87 5.95 6.52 -11.14
C ARG A 87 5.08 5.71 -12.10
N ASP A 88 5.64 4.66 -12.69
CA ASP A 88 4.92 3.84 -13.66
C ASP A 88 3.74 3.14 -13.00
N LEU A 89 3.93 2.60 -11.80
CA LEU A 89 2.86 1.91 -11.08
C LEU A 89 1.74 2.87 -10.67
N THR A 90 2.09 4.04 -10.12
CA THR A 90 1.08 5.03 -9.73
C THR A 90 0.31 5.55 -10.93
N ALA A 91 0.99 5.78 -12.04
CA ALA A 91 0.34 6.23 -13.28
C ALA A 91 -0.64 5.17 -13.82
N ASP A 92 -0.24 3.90 -13.80
CA ASP A 92 -1.09 2.80 -14.24
C ASP A 92 -2.34 2.66 -13.37
N ILE A 93 -2.17 2.72 -12.06
CA ILE A 93 -3.28 2.65 -11.10
C ILE A 93 -4.26 3.81 -11.34
N SER A 94 -3.75 5.02 -11.48
CA SER A 94 -4.57 6.22 -11.71
C SER A 94 -5.30 6.15 -13.05
N ALA A 95 -4.64 5.64 -14.09
CA ALA A 95 -5.23 5.52 -15.41
C ALA A 95 -6.42 4.55 -15.44
N LYS A 96 -6.44 3.58 -14.53
CA LYS A 96 -7.53 2.62 -14.40
C LYS A 96 -8.66 3.13 -13.48
N GLY A 97 -8.56 4.35 -12.98
CA GLY A 97 -9.59 4.94 -12.14
C GLY A 97 -9.47 4.60 -10.65
N HIS A 98 -8.34 4.03 -10.24
CA HIS A 98 -8.09 3.71 -8.84
C HIS A 98 -7.24 4.80 -8.18
N ILE A 99 -7.15 4.78 -6.86
CA ILE A 99 -6.40 5.77 -6.07
C ILE A 99 -5.16 5.11 -5.49
N PRO A 100 -3.96 5.46 -5.98
CA PRO A 100 -2.72 4.92 -5.41
C PRO A 100 -2.39 5.61 -4.08
N VAL A 101 -1.91 4.81 -3.13
CA VAL A 101 -1.46 5.29 -1.82
C VAL A 101 -0.10 4.66 -1.52
N THR A 102 0.90 5.49 -1.29
CA THR A 102 2.24 5.00 -1.02
C THR A 102 2.86 5.68 0.20
#